data_04a5da58451217c2a322706affd46245
#
_entry.id   04a5da58451217c2a322706affd46245
#
_cell.length_a   1.000
_cell.length_b   1.000
_cell.length_c   1.000
_cell.angle_alpha   90.00
_cell.angle_beta   90.00
_cell.angle_gamma   90.00
#
_symmetry.space_group_name_H-M   'P 1'
#
loop_
_entity.id
_entity.type
_entity.pdbx_description
1 polymer ?
#
loop_
_entity_poly.entity_id
_entity_poly.type
_entity_poly.pdbx_seq_one_letter_code
_entity_poly.pdbx_strand_id
1 'polypeptide(L)'
;QSNGRGGGISTNFTKTNSNGWYYRLQGTLKRMGDFETPDYVMTNTGFSEHNISLKAGLNRIDHGFDVYYSLFSNYLGILRSSHAHTAIDIINAIENEVPHIIEDFSYDINIPRQKISHNLLKLRGFKTFDFGKLSMRYDFQSNDRKEYDIRRGDRTKPALDLNLQTHSLSFDLESKFENNSNLKAGISARYQKNFPDPATGVKRIIPDYKKYDFSLYSVYDMNFSENWFIEAGIRYDFSHIDAYKYYRTSLWEARNYNELFPEFVVEDLGLNTLTNPKFDFHNISSNLGARYSISESKNIFINYSMSSRKPNPSELFSEGLHHSSARIEIGDLSFNSEVGHNFY
;
A
#
# COMPACT_ATOMS: atom_id res chain seq x y z
N GLN A 1 -4.41 6.49 32.79
CA GLN A 1 -2.98 6.29 32.47
C GLN A 1 -2.91 5.26 31.34
N SER A 2 -2.32 5.62 30.23
CA SER A 2 -2.09 4.69 29.12
C SER A 2 -0.76 4.00 29.30
N ASN A 3 -0.63 2.76 28.84
CA ASN A 3 0.65 2.11 28.63
C ASN A 3 1.50 3.02 27.72
N GLY A 4 2.78 3.20 28.03
CA GLY A 4 3.64 4.19 27.37
C GLY A 4 3.55 5.60 27.95
N ARG A 5 2.80 5.80 29.03
CA ARG A 5 2.67 7.04 29.83
C ARG A 5 2.53 8.32 28.98
N GLY A 6 1.89 8.20 27.84
CA GLY A 6 1.78 9.28 26.86
C GLY A 6 0.36 9.77 26.70
N GLY A 7 0.17 10.54 25.65
CA GLY A 7 -1.13 11.08 25.28
C GLY A 7 -1.16 11.59 23.84
N GLY A 8 -2.35 11.98 23.44
CA GLY A 8 -2.56 12.58 22.14
C GLY A 8 -3.73 13.55 22.19
N ILE A 9 -3.66 14.51 21.30
CA ILE A 9 -4.75 15.44 21.03
C ILE A 9 -5.07 15.41 19.55
N SER A 10 -6.36 15.31 19.23
CA SER A 10 -6.86 15.45 17.87
C SER A 10 -7.98 16.46 17.87
N THR A 11 -7.92 17.37 16.92
CA THR A 11 -8.97 18.37 16.72
C THR A 11 -9.37 18.41 15.24
N ASN A 12 -10.63 18.70 14.99
CA ASN A 12 -11.10 18.97 13.65
C ASN A 12 -12.04 20.17 13.66
N PHE A 13 -11.97 20.93 12.59
CA PHE A 13 -12.87 22.03 12.31
C PHE A 13 -13.52 21.81 10.93
N THR A 14 -14.83 21.88 10.87
CA THR A 14 -15.58 21.75 9.61
C THR A 14 -16.55 22.92 9.50
N LYS A 15 -16.55 23.58 8.35
CA LYS A 15 -17.52 24.64 8.01
C LYS A 15 -18.16 24.31 6.67
N THR A 16 -19.48 24.35 6.61
CA THR A 16 -20.27 24.19 5.38
C THR A 16 -21.16 25.42 5.22
N ASN A 17 -21.17 25.98 4.02
CA ASN A 17 -21.96 27.13 3.66
C ASN A 17 -23.20 26.69 2.86
N SER A 18 -24.27 27.46 2.92
CA SER A 18 -25.53 27.19 2.19
C SER A 18 -25.39 27.17 0.65
N ASN A 19 -24.34 27.79 0.12
CA ASN A 19 -24.01 27.79 -1.31
C ASN A 19 -23.21 26.56 -1.77
N GLY A 20 -23.04 25.58 -0.89
CA GLY A 20 -22.35 24.31 -1.17
C GLY A 20 -20.84 24.29 -0.90
N TRP A 21 -20.21 25.41 -0.58
CA TRP A 21 -18.81 25.43 -0.18
C TRP A 21 -18.61 24.81 1.20
N TYR A 22 -17.57 24.00 1.34
CA TYR A 22 -17.18 23.43 2.62
C TYR A 22 -15.66 23.37 2.80
N TYR A 23 -15.23 23.44 4.07
CA TYR A 23 -13.84 23.41 4.48
C TYR A 23 -13.69 22.48 5.67
N ARG A 24 -12.64 21.71 5.70
CA ARG A 24 -12.25 20.86 6.86
C ARG A 24 -10.77 21.02 7.13
N LEU A 25 -10.45 21.25 8.39
CA LEU A 25 -9.09 21.22 8.93
C LEU A 25 -9.05 20.15 10.04
N GLN A 26 -8.04 19.30 10.04
CA GLN A 26 -7.82 18.34 11.11
C GLN A 26 -6.33 18.34 11.47
N GLY A 27 -6.04 18.28 12.78
CA GLY A 27 -4.70 18.11 13.33
C GLY A 27 -4.69 17.05 14.41
N THR A 28 -3.61 16.26 14.47
CA THR A 28 -3.38 15.26 15.51
C THR A 28 -1.94 15.30 15.94
N LEU A 29 -1.71 15.31 17.25
CA LEU A 29 -0.39 15.18 17.87
C LEU A 29 -0.46 14.05 18.87
N LYS A 30 0.50 13.13 18.84
CA LYS A 30 0.63 12.04 19.81
C LYS A 30 2.09 11.90 20.23
N ARG A 31 2.32 11.61 21.51
CA ARG A 31 3.61 11.25 22.07
C ARG A 31 3.42 10.15 23.09
N MET A 32 4.16 9.05 22.91
CA MET A 32 4.23 7.94 23.84
C MET A 32 5.70 7.67 24.16
N GLY A 33 5.99 7.36 25.41
CA GLY A 33 7.25 6.74 25.82
C GLY A 33 7.24 5.25 25.60
N ASP A 34 8.17 4.56 26.20
CA ASP A 34 8.30 3.11 26.13
C ASP A 34 7.03 2.41 26.61
N PHE A 35 6.65 1.33 25.95
CA PHE A 35 5.55 0.49 26.40
C PHE A 35 6.02 -0.43 27.53
N GLU A 36 5.10 -0.82 28.40
CA GLU A 36 5.38 -1.65 29.56
C GLU A 36 4.54 -2.93 29.49
N THR A 37 5.16 -4.05 29.83
CA THR A 37 4.51 -5.28 30.22
C THR A 37 4.29 -5.28 31.73
N PRO A 38 3.59 -6.25 32.35
CA PRO A 38 3.49 -6.33 33.80
C PRO A 38 4.85 -6.42 34.51
N ASP A 39 5.88 -6.98 33.86
CA ASP A 39 7.13 -7.38 34.49
C ASP A 39 8.34 -6.52 34.07
N TYR A 40 8.25 -5.84 32.89
CA TYR A 40 9.39 -5.07 32.38
C TYR A 40 8.96 -3.96 31.39
N VAL A 41 9.88 -3.02 31.17
CA VAL A 41 9.76 -1.99 30.13
C VAL A 41 10.25 -2.54 28.81
N MET A 42 9.46 -2.39 27.75
CA MET A 42 9.87 -2.69 26.39
C MET A 42 10.72 -1.54 25.86
N THR A 43 12.03 -1.65 26.05
CA THR A 43 13.02 -0.61 25.77
C THR A 43 12.96 -0.11 24.34
N ASN A 44 12.87 1.21 24.14
CA ASN A 44 12.87 1.91 22.86
C ASN A 44 11.64 1.62 21.99
N THR A 45 10.47 1.57 22.58
CA THR A 45 9.20 1.39 21.87
C THR A 45 8.33 2.65 21.80
N GLY A 46 8.83 3.76 22.30
CA GLY A 46 8.15 5.06 22.24
C GLY A 46 7.94 5.57 20.80
N PHE A 47 6.95 6.44 20.62
CA PHE A 47 6.71 7.06 19.31
C PHE A 47 6.20 8.50 19.41
N SER A 48 6.35 9.23 18.31
CA SER A 48 5.80 10.57 18.09
C SER A 48 5.09 10.63 16.76
N GLU A 49 3.87 11.13 16.74
CA GLU A 49 3.03 11.22 15.55
C GLU A 49 2.48 12.64 15.40
N HIS A 50 2.63 13.20 14.19
CA HIS A 50 2.09 14.50 13.81
C HIS A 50 1.34 14.37 12.50
N ASN A 51 0.06 14.69 12.51
CA ASN A 51 -0.78 14.60 11.32
C ASN A 51 -1.54 15.89 11.11
N ILE A 52 -1.63 16.31 9.87
CA ILE A 52 -2.49 17.42 9.46
C ILE A 52 -3.25 17.03 8.19
N SER A 53 -4.50 17.44 8.08
CA SER A 53 -5.22 17.34 6.83
C SER A 53 -6.09 18.56 6.59
N LEU A 54 -6.16 18.93 5.32
CA LEU A 54 -6.94 20.07 4.80
C LEU A 54 -7.87 19.55 3.71
N LYS A 55 -9.10 19.97 3.73
CA LYS A 55 -10.05 19.71 2.64
C LYS A 55 -10.87 20.97 2.35
N ALA A 56 -10.99 21.32 1.08
CA ALA A 56 -11.86 22.37 0.62
C ALA A 56 -12.58 21.91 -0.64
N GLY A 57 -13.84 22.31 -0.81
CA GLY A 57 -14.59 21.90 -1.99
C GLY A 57 -15.93 22.60 -2.11
N LEU A 58 -16.53 22.38 -3.25
CA LEU A 58 -17.88 22.77 -3.60
C LEU A 58 -18.69 21.50 -3.88
N ASN A 59 -19.84 21.35 -3.24
CA ASN A 59 -20.76 20.25 -3.51
C ASN A 59 -22.14 20.83 -3.83
N ARG A 60 -22.58 20.63 -5.08
CA ARG A 60 -23.91 20.97 -5.57
C ARG A 60 -24.59 19.73 -6.11
N ILE A 61 -25.86 19.82 -6.46
CA ILE A 61 -26.67 18.68 -6.91
C ILE A 61 -26.12 18.09 -8.20
N ASP A 62 -25.75 18.95 -9.15
CA ASP A 62 -25.34 18.57 -10.51
C ASP A 62 -23.82 18.56 -10.72
N HIS A 63 -23.04 19.21 -9.84
CA HIS A 63 -21.59 19.26 -9.94
C HIS A 63 -20.92 19.50 -8.60
N GLY A 64 -19.67 19.12 -8.52
CA GLY A 64 -18.85 19.40 -7.36
C GLY A 64 -17.39 19.09 -7.60
N PHE A 65 -16.55 19.66 -6.74
CA PHE A 65 -15.13 19.33 -6.70
C PHE A 65 -14.60 19.46 -5.28
N ASP A 66 -13.54 18.74 -4.98
CA ASP A 66 -12.78 18.92 -3.74
C ASP A 66 -11.28 18.73 -3.96
N VAL A 67 -10.53 19.46 -3.15
CA VAL A 67 -9.09 19.31 -2.96
C VAL A 67 -8.87 18.85 -1.53
N TYR A 68 -8.12 17.78 -1.37
CA TYR A 68 -7.71 17.24 -0.09
C TYR A 68 -6.19 17.08 -0.05
N TYR A 69 -5.57 17.58 1.01
CA TYR A 69 -4.17 17.34 1.32
C TYR A 69 -4.04 16.76 2.72
N SER A 70 -3.15 15.78 2.88
CA SER A 70 -2.75 15.33 4.21
C SER A 70 -1.26 15.02 4.29
N LEU A 71 -0.70 15.34 5.44
CA LEU A 71 0.63 14.93 5.89
C LEU A 71 0.45 14.02 7.11
N PHE A 72 1.01 12.82 7.02
CA PHE A 72 1.22 11.92 8.13
C PHE A 72 2.71 11.82 8.40
N SER A 73 3.14 12.08 9.64
CA SER A 73 4.52 11.95 10.05
C SER A 73 4.60 11.13 11.34
N ASN A 74 5.36 10.05 11.28
CA ASN A 74 5.57 9.17 12.43
C ASN A 74 7.06 8.93 12.63
N TYR A 75 7.47 9.00 13.91
CA TYR A 75 8.80 8.71 14.36
C TYR A 75 8.69 7.72 15.52
N LEU A 76 9.13 6.49 15.30
CA LEU A 76 8.93 5.39 16.25
C LEU A 76 10.24 4.68 16.57
N GLY A 77 10.38 4.31 17.81
CA GLY A 77 11.41 3.38 18.29
C GLY A 77 11.05 1.95 17.90
N ILE A 78 12.08 1.14 17.68
CA ILE A 78 11.95 -0.29 17.48
C ILE A 78 12.51 -0.97 18.71
N LEU A 79 11.82 -1.98 19.23
CA LEU A 79 12.22 -2.71 20.42
C LEU A 79 13.71 -3.10 20.34
N ARG A 80 14.48 -2.69 21.32
CA ARG A 80 15.95 -2.87 21.34
C ARG A 80 16.34 -4.33 21.20
N SER A 81 15.62 -5.21 21.88
CA SER A 81 15.86 -6.67 21.91
C SER A 81 15.37 -7.40 20.67
N SER A 82 14.62 -6.77 19.74
CA SER A 82 14.15 -7.44 18.52
C SER A 82 15.22 -7.60 17.44
N HIS A 83 16.41 -7.02 17.64
CA HIS A 83 17.51 -7.08 16.69
C HIS A 83 18.33 -8.35 16.89
N ALA A 84 17.89 -9.43 16.22
CA ALA A 84 18.64 -10.65 16.10
C ALA A 84 19.69 -10.56 14.98
N HIS A 85 20.92 -10.96 15.25
CA HIS A 85 22.03 -10.95 14.28
C HIS A 85 22.18 -12.30 13.57
N THR A 86 21.78 -13.37 14.24
CA THR A 86 21.92 -14.76 13.76
C THR A 86 20.61 -15.54 13.96
N ALA A 87 20.52 -16.71 13.31
CA ALA A 87 19.41 -17.63 13.55
C ALA A 87 19.35 -18.10 15.02
N ILE A 88 20.52 -18.21 15.67
CA ILE A 88 20.62 -18.59 17.09
C ILE A 88 20.03 -17.49 17.97
N ASP A 89 20.28 -16.21 17.65
CA ASP A 89 19.69 -15.09 18.40
C ASP A 89 18.15 -15.09 18.29
N ILE A 90 17.62 -15.48 17.13
CA ILE A 90 16.16 -15.59 16.92
C ILE A 90 15.61 -16.75 17.78
N ILE A 91 16.26 -17.91 17.78
CA ILE A 91 15.87 -19.05 18.61
C ILE A 91 15.90 -18.67 20.08
N ASN A 92 17.00 -18.08 20.54
CA ASN A 92 17.14 -17.62 21.92
C ASN A 92 16.07 -16.59 22.29
N ALA A 93 15.75 -15.67 21.39
CA ALA A 93 14.69 -14.67 21.62
C ALA A 93 13.28 -15.28 21.70
N ILE A 94 13.04 -16.41 21.01
CA ILE A 94 11.77 -17.15 21.09
C ILE A 94 11.70 -17.98 22.38
N GLU A 95 12.81 -18.57 22.82
CA GLU A 95 12.86 -19.43 24.00
C GLU A 95 12.93 -18.64 25.32
N ASN A 96 13.42 -17.39 25.28
CA ASN A 96 13.49 -16.53 26.46
C ASN A 96 12.14 -15.82 26.68
N GLU A 97 11.59 -15.94 27.87
CA GLU A 97 10.35 -15.28 28.28
C GLU A 97 10.52 -13.75 28.45
N VAL A 98 11.75 -13.27 28.63
CA VAL A 98 12.09 -11.88 28.93
C VAL A 98 13.11 -11.35 27.93
N PRO A 99 12.94 -10.14 27.38
CA PRO A 99 13.94 -9.52 26.49
C PRO A 99 15.29 -9.39 27.20
N HIS A 100 16.40 -9.61 26.46
CA HIS A 100 17.76 -9.54 27.00
C HIS A 100 18.24 -8.10 27.27
N ILE A 101 17.55 -7.06 26.76
CA ILE A 101 17.81 -5.65 27.01
C ILE A 101 16.55 -5.03 27.61
N ILE A 102 16.64 -4.66 28.89
CA ILE A 102 15.62 -3.94 29.63
C ILE A 102 16.29 -2.72 30.27
N GLU A 103 15.80 -1.54 29.94
CA GLU A 103 16.26 -0.27 30.50
C GLU A 103 15.09 0.43 31.21
N ASP A 104 15.38 1.49 31.95
CA ASP A 104 14.37 2.31 32.58
C ASP A 104 13.46 2.97 31.53
N PHE A 105 12.24 3.28 31.94
CA PHE A 105 11.26 3.96 31.09
C PHE A 105 11.81 5.28 30.54
N SER A 106 11.67 5.49 29.22
CA SER A 106 12.09 6.71 28.54
C SER A 106 11.07 7.21 27.51
N TYR A 107 11.12 8.50 27.24
CA TYR A 107 10.46 9.12 26.07
C TYR A 107 11.41 9.25 24.88
N ASP A 108 12.67 8.94 25.02
CA ASP A 108 13.65 9.03 23.94
C ASP A 108 13.41 7.96 22.88
N ILE A 109 13.56 8.36 21.63
CA ILE A 109 13.46 7.43 20.48
C ILE A 109 14.87 7.25 19.93
N ASN A 110 15.53 6.24 20.45
CA ASN A 110 16.89 5.90 20.09
C ASN A 110 16.94 4.97 18.88
N ILE A 111 18.13 4.61 18.41
CA ILE A 111 18.36 3.58 17.41
C ILE A 111 18.28 2.21 18.10
N PRO A 112 17.55 1.25 17.52
CA PRO A 112 16.90 1.22 16.19
C PRO A 112 15.58 2.01 16.16
N ARG A 113 15.33 2.69 15.05
CA ARG A 113 14.16 3.53 14.90
C ARG A 113 13.73 3.68 13.45
N GLN A 114 12.49 4.08 13.24
CA GLN A 114 11.91 4.35 11.93
C GLN A 114 11.34 5.76 11.88
N LYS A 115 11.53 6.43 10.75
CA LYS A 115 10.91 7.72 10.44
C LYS A 115 10.12 7.57 9.15
N ILE A 116 8.83 7.90 9.20
CA ILE A 116 7.92 7.85 8.04
C ILE A 116 7.35 9.24 7.84
N SER A 117 7.29 9.67 6.58
CA SER A 117 6.54 10.85 6.15
C SER A 117 5.72 10.47 4.94
N HIS A 118 4.40 10.66 5.01
CA HIS A 118 3.49 10.36 3.92
C HIS A 118 2.66 11.60 3.57
N ASN A 119 2.79 12.04 2.33
CA ASN A 119 2.03 13.13 1.75
C ASN A 119 0.99 12.58 0.77
N LEU A 120 -0.24 13.07 0.87
CA LEU A 120 -1.31 12.75 -0.05
C LEU A 120 -1.98 14.03 -0.51
N LEU A 121 -1.97 14.27 -1.83
CA LEU A 121 -2.82 15.25 -2.50
C LEU A 121 -3.89 14.50 -3.28
N LYS A 122 -5.16 14.89 -3.10
CA LYS A 122 -6.29 14.32 -3.82
C LYS A 122 -7.16 15.41 -4.41
N LEU A 123 -7.43 15.29 -5.71
CA LEU A 123 -8.35 16.13 -6.44
C LEU A 123 -9.52 15.26 -6.90
N ARG A 124 -10.73 15.70 -6.65
CA ARG A 124 -11.95 15.03 -7.12
C ARG A 124 -12.86 16.06 -7.78
N GLY A 125 -13.57 15.60 -8.79
CA GLY A 125 -14.62 16.39 -9.41
C GLY A 125 -15.70 15.48 -9.97
N PHE A 126 -16.93 15.97 -10.00
CA PHE A 126 -18.01 15.28 -10.69
C PHE A 126 -18.94 16.27 -11.36
N LYS A 127 -19.59 15.82 -12.41
CA LYS A 127 -20.69 16.52 -13.06
C LYS A 127 -21.75 15.50 -13.51
N THR A 128 -23.00 15.85 -13.25
CA THR A 128 -24.15 15.09 -13.71
C THR A 128 -24.65 15.68 -15.03
N PHE A 129 -24.82 14.81 -16.01
CA PHE A 129 -25.37 15.07 -17.33
C PHE A 129 -26.66 14.26 -17.49
N ASP A 130 -27.39 14.49 -18.55
CA ASP A 130 -28.63 13.74 -18.85
C ASP A 130 -28.37 12.23 -18.99
N PHE A 131 -27.20 11.85 -19.53
CA PHE A 131 -26.81 10.44 -19.70
C PHE A 131 -26.21 9.79 -18.45
N GLY A 132 -25.92 10.55 -17.39
CA GLY A 132 -25.35 10.01 -16.16
C GLY A 132 -24.37 10.95 -15.48
N LYS A 133 -23.77 10.47 -14.41
CA LYS A 133 -22.77 11.17 -13.60
C LYS A 133 -21.37 10.77 -13.97
N LEU A 134 -20.58 11.73 -14.45
CA LEU A 134 -19.14 11.55 -14.68
C LEU A 134 -18.36 12.06 -13.47
N SER A 135 -17.45 11.23 -12.97
CA SER A 135 -16.55 11.56 -11.86
C SER A 135 -15.09 11.40 -12.29
N MET A 136 -14.24 12.29 -11.81
CA MET A 136 -12.79 12.24 -11.99
C MET A 136 -12.11 12.26 -10.64
N ARG A 137 -11.03 11.49 -10.50
CA ARG A 137 -10.16 11.51 -9.32
C ARG A 137 -8.70 11.45 -9.74
N TYR A 138 -7.91 12.37 -9.20
CA TYR A 138 -6.45 12.33 -9.24
C TYR A 138 -5.89 12.25 -7.83
N ASP A 139 -4.96 11.33 -7.60
CA ASP A 139 -4.25 11.18 -6.33
C ASP A 139 -2.74 11.22 -6.61
N PHE A 140 -2.02 12.05 -5.85
CA PHE A 140 -0.56 12.01 -5.75
C PHE A 140 -0.18 11.61 -4.34
N GLN A 141 0.69 10.61 -4.20
CA GLN A 141 1.23 10.14 -2.93
C GLN A 141 2.75 10.14 -2.99
N SER A 142 3.38 10.62 -1.92
CA SER A 142 4.82 10.48 -1.67
C SER A 142 5.02 9.93 -0.28
N ASN A 143 5.69 8.79 -0.19
CA ASN A 143 6.03 8.13 1.06
C ASN A 143 7.55 8.06 1.18
N ASP A 144 8.08 8.69 2.23
CA ASP A 144 9.49 8.63 2.62
C ASP A 144 9.60 7.77 3.88
N ARG A 145 10.41 6.72 3.81
CA ARG A 145 10.66 5.80 4.93
C ARG A 145 12.15 5.65 5.16
N LYS A 146 12.59 5.98 6.37
CA LYS A 146 13.99 5.81 6.82
C LYS A 146 14.03 4.91 8.03
N GLU A 147 14.89 3.90 7.99
CA GLU A 147 15.17 3.04 9.14
C GLU A 147 16.64 3.18 9.55
N TYR A 148 16.86 3.34 10.83
CA TYR A 148 18.19 3.43 11.44
C TYR A 148 18.43 2.16 12.27
N ASP A 149 19.58 1.53 12.03
CA ASP A 149 19.93 0.26 12.63
C ASP A 149 21.19 0.39 13.48
N ILE A 150 21.22 -0.31 14.61
CA ILE A 150 22.38 -0.36 15.51
C ILE A 150 23.60 -1.04 14.92
N ARG A 151 23.40 -1.91 13.92
CA ARG A 151 24.46 -2.68 13.25
C ARG A 151 25.31 -1.86 12.29
N ARG A 152 24.94 -0.62 12.04
CA ARG A 152 25.76 0.28 11.22
C ARG A 152 26.85 0.94 12.04
N GLY A 153 28.08 0.99 11.48
CA GLY A 153 29.18 1.75 12.06
C GLY A 153 28.88 3.25 12.11
N ASP A 154 28.34 3.80 11.02
CA ASP A 154 27.82 5.19 10.97
C ASP A 154 26.32 5.21 11.31
N ARG A 155 26.01 5.49 12.56
CA ARG A 155 24.63 5.55 13.08
C ARG A 155 23.84 6.77 12.61
N THR A 156 24.48 7.73 11.94
CA THR A 156 23.80 8.90 11.37
C THR A 156 23.13 8.60 10.05
N LYS A 157 23.60 7.57 9.33
CA LYS A 157 23.04 7.13 8.06
C LYS A 157 21.95 6.06 8.26
N PRO A 158 20.82 6.16 7.56
CA PRO A 158 19.81 5.11 7.61
C PRO A 158 20.33 3.80 6.98
N ALA A 159 19.86 2.67 7.49
CA ALA A 159 20.05 1.35 6.90
C ALA A 159 19.06 1.09 5.76
N LEU A 160 17.92 1.79 5.77
CA LEU A 160 16.91 1.80 4.71
C LEU A 160 16.50 3.25 4.50
N ASP A 161 16.50 3.70 3.22
CA ASP A 161 15.96 4.98 2.80
C ASP A 161 15.19 4.78 1.50
N LEU A 162 13.86 4.79 1.59
CA LEU A 162 12.95 4.55 0.48
C LEU A 162 12.09 5.78 0.22
N ASN A 163 12.02 6.19 -1.04
CA ASN A 163 11.04 7.14 -1.53
C ASN A 163 10.12 6.44 -2.54
N LEU A 164 8.83 6.35 -2.21
CA LEU A 164 7.80 5.79 -3.08
C LEU A 164 6.84 6.89 -3.51
N GLN A 165 6.80 7.17 -4.80
CA GLN A 165 5.89 8.14 -5.40
C GLN A 165 4.84 7.41 -6.24
N THR A 166 3.58 7.83 -6.11
CA THR A 166 2.47 7.24 -6.87
C THR A 166 1.55 8.35 -7.38
N HIS A 167 1.27 8.33 -8.68
CA HIS A 167 0.25 9.14 -9.33
C HIS A 167 -0.86 8.22 -9.80
N SER A 168 -2.11 8.56 -9.52
CA SER A 168 -3.28 7.79 -9.98
C SER A 168 -4.31 8.74 -10.55
N LEU A 169 -4.90 8.39 -11.69
CA LEU A 169 -5.98 9.13 -12.32
C LEU A 169 -7.09 8.14 -12.66
N SER A 170 -8.34 8.47 -12.32
CA SER A 170 -9.51 7.68 -12.72
C SER A 170 -10.63 8.55 -13.23
N PHE A 171 -11.42 7.97 -14.15
CA PHE A 171 -12.69 8.50 -14.63
C PHE A 171 -13.72 7.39 -14.48
N ASP A 172 -14.84 7.73 -13.87
CA ASP A 172 -15.93 6.82 -13.58
C ASP A 172 -17.25 7.42 -14.09
N LEU A 173 -18.01 6.64 -14.84
CA LEU A 173 -19.36 6.95 -15.33
C LEU A 173 -20.37 6.09 -14.56
N GLU A 174 -21.38 6.74 -14.00
CA GLU A 174 -22.57 6.07 -13.45
C GLU A 174 -23.79 6.56 -14.22
N SER A 175 -24.47 5.65 -14.91
CA SER A 175 -25.66 5.91 -15.73
C SER A 175 -26.82 5.10 -15.23
N LYS A 176 -28.00 5.73 -15.18
CA LYS A 176 -29.27 5.05 -14.89
C LYS A 176 -30.18 5.17 -16.09
N PHE A 177 -30.73 4.05 -16.52
CA PHE A 177 -31.64 3.99 -17.67
C PHE A 177 -33.11 3.92 -17.23
N GLU A 178 -34.00 4.28 -18.12
CA GLU A 178 -35.46 4.29 -17.86
C GLU A 178 -36.03 2.92 -17.47
N ASN A 179 -35.40 1.83 -17.94
CA ASN A 179 -35.78 0.46 -17.60
C ASN A 179 -35.27 0.01 -16.23
N ASN A 180 -34.88 0.91 -15.31
CA ASN A 180 -34.30 0.63 -14.00
C ASN A 180 -33.02 -0.20 -14.05
N SER A 181 -32.28 -0.15 -15.14
CA SER A 181 -30.91 -0.69 -15.18
C SER A 181 -29.87 0.39 -14.88
N ASN A 182 -28.72 -0.03 -14.38
CA ASN A 182 -27.61 0.84 -14.07
C ASN A 182 -26.35 0.35 -14.78
N LEU A 183 -25.58 1.28 -15.28
CA LEU A 183 -24.24 1.04 -15.81
C LEU A 183 -23.23 1.82 -14.99
N LYS A 184 -22.20 1.12 -14.51
CA LYS A 184 -21.00 1.74 -13.98
C LYS A 184 -19.83 1.32 -14.86
N ALA A 185 -19.11 2.27 -15.41
CA ALA A 185 -17.94 2.00 -16.22
C ALA A 185 -16.82 2.99 -15.85
N GLY A 186 -15.59 2.57 -15.97
CA GLY A 186 -14.49 3.47 -15.66
C GLY A 186 -13.16 3.00 -16.20
N ILE A 187 -12.26 3.96 -16.27
CA ILE A 187 -10.86 3.77 -16.65
C ILE A 187 -9.97 4.32 -15.54
N SER A 188 -8.82 3.70 -15.34
CA SER A 188 -7.81 4.27 -14.45
C SER A 188 -6.40 4.02 -14.97
N ALA A 189 -5.51 4.96 -14.67
CA ALA A 189 -4.08 4.87 -14.92
C ALA A 189 -3.33 5.16 -13.63
N ARG A 190 -2.22 4.43 -13.39
CA ARG A 190 -1.33 4.65 -12.26
C ARG A 190 0.11 4.59 -12.72
N TYR A 191 0.90 5.54 -12.26
CA TYR A 191 2.35 5.51 -12.32
C TYR A 191 2.92 5.44 -10.92
N GLN A 192 3.85 4.52 -10.68
CA GLN A 192 4.54 4.39 -9.41
C GLN A 192 6.05 4.28 -9.65
N LYS A 193 6.81 5.00 -8.83
CA LYS A 193 8.27 4.95 -8.81
C LYS A 193 8.75 4.69 -7.40
N ASN A 194 9.59 3.67 -7.24
CA ASN A 194 10.34 3.43 -6.02
C ASN A 194 11.80 3.81 -6.22
N PHE A 195 12.35 4.55 -5.29
CA PHE A 195 13.77 4.92 -5.29
C PHE A 195 14.36 4.65 -3.90
N PRO A 196 15.11 3.54 -3.74
CA PRO A 196 15.94 3.31 -2.58
C PRO A 196 17.25 4.10 -2.71
N ASP A 197 17.56 4.96 -1.74
CA ASP A 197 18.75 5.81 -1.80
C ASP A 197 20.05 4.97 -1.70
N PRO A 198 20.92 5.03 -2.73
CA PRO A 198 22.19 4.31 -2.71
C PRO A 198 23.18 4.83 -1.65
N ALA A 199 23.03 6.07 -1.17
CA ALA A 199 23.88 6.66 -0.17
C ALA A 199 23.83 5.91 1.18
N THR A 200 22.82 5.06 1.39
CA THR A 200 22.78 4.14 2.52
C THR A 200 23.96 3.17 2.53
N GLY A 201 24.51 2.79 1.37
CA GLY A 201 25.57 1.80 1.22
C GLY A 201 25.17 0.38 1.66
N VAL A 202 23.86 0.11 1.80
CA VAL A 202 23.32 -1.22 2.16
C VAL A 202 22.64 -1.83 0.95
N LYS A 203 22.66 -3.17 0.86
CA LYS A 203 21.91 -3.89 -0.18
C LYS A 203 20.42 -3.56 -0.05
N ARG A 204 19.81 -3.19 -1.17
CA ARG A 204 18.41 -2.78 -1.23
C ARG A 204 17.51 -4.02 -1.16
N ILE A 205 16.54 -4.04 -0.25
CA ILE A 205 15.53 -5.11 -0.16
C ILE A 205 14.64 -5.07 -1.40
N ILE A 206 14.12 -3.88 -1.74
CA ILE A 206 13.32 -3.64 -2.94
C ILE A 206 14.14 -2.73 -3.85
N PRO A 207 14.31 -3.05 -5.14
CA PRO A 207 15.14 -2.27 -6.06
C PRO A 207 14.46 -0.97 -6.51
N ASP A 208 15.21 -0.19 -7.29
CA ASP A 208 14.62 0.85 -8.13
C ASP A 208 13.64 0.22 -9.10
N TYR A 209 12.42 0.75 -9.19
CA TYR A 209 11.48 0.36 -10.23
C TYR A 209 10.56 1.50 -10.64
N LYS A 210 10.07 1.38 -11.86
CA LYS A 210 8.92 2.11 -12.39
C LYS A 210 7.83 1.12 -12.72
N LYS A 211 6.60 1.49 -12.38
CA LYS A 211 5.42 0.65 -12.63
C LYS A 211 4.32 1.50 -13.24
N TYR A 212 3.72 0.98 -14.29
CA TYR A 212 2.60 1.58 -14.99
C TYR A 212 1.42 0.60 -14.93
N ASP A 213 0.30 1.03 -14.41
CA ASP A 213 -0.92 0.26 -14.41
C ASP A 213 -1.98 1.00 -15.26
N PHE A 214 -2.73 0.25 -16.04
CA PHE A 214 -3.92 0.72 -16.73
C PHE A 214 -5.06 -0.25 -16.45
N SER A 215 -6.27 0.26 -16.22
CA SER A 215 -7.43 -0.57 -15.95
C SER A 215 -8.66 -0.01 -16.64
N LEU A 216 -9.50 -0.93 -17.11
CA LEU A 216 -10.83 -0.67 -17.66
C LEU A 216 -11.82 -1.60 -16.98
N TYR A 217 -12.98 -1.10 -16.58
CA TYR A 217 -14.04 -1.93 -16.02
C TYR A 217 -15.42 -1.49 -16.47
N SER A 218 -16.36 -2.43 -16.43
CA SER A 218 -17.78 -2.17 -16.59
C SER A 218 -18.57 -3.11 -15.69
N VAL A 219 -19.60 -2.58 -15.04
CA VAL A 219 -20.60 -3.33 -14.28
C VAL A 219 -21.97 -2.88 -14.74
N TYR A 220 -22.80 -3.83 -15.11
CA TYR A 220 -24.17 -3.58 -15.52
C TYR A 220 -25.11 -4.39 -14.64
N ASP A 221 -26.12 -3.74 -14.11
CA ASP A 221 -27.18 -4.39 -13.35
C ASP A 221 -28.56 -3.98 -13.85
N MET A 222 -29.49 -4.91 -13.73
CA MET A 222 -30.87 -4.70 -14.18
C MET A 222 -31.88 -5.55 -13.43
N ASN A 223 -33.10 -5.04 -13.30
CA ASN A 223 -34.25 -5.85 -12.96
C ASN A 223 -34.78 -6.47 -14.27
N PHE A 224 -34.44 -7.75 -14.51
CA PHE A 224 -34.88 -8.49 -15.71
C PHE A 224 -36.39 -8.74 -15.70
N SER A 225 -36.94 -8.90 -14.50
CA SER A 225 -38.40 -8.96 -14.23
C SER A 225 -38.68 -8.48 -12.81
N GLU A 226 -39.95 -8.48 -12.37
CA GLU A 226 -40.35 -8.14 -11.00
C GLU A 226 -39.59 -8.99 -9.95
N ASN A 227 -39.29 -10.23 -10.28
CA ASN A 227 -38.68 -11.20 -9.36
C ASN A 227 -37.17 -11.39 -9.60
N TRP A 228 -36.64 -11.01 -10.75
CA TRP A 228 -35.25 -11.26 -11.12
C TRP A 228 -34.43 -9.98 -11.17
N PHE A 229 -33.34 -9.95 -10.41
CA PHE A 229 -32.27 -8.97 -10.53
C PHE A 229 -31.00 -9.69 -11.00
N ILE A 230 -30.31 -9.12 -11.99
CA ILE A 230 -29.08 -9.67 -12.56
C ILE A 230 -28.01 -8.58 -12.54
N GLU A 231 -26.80 -8.96 -12.16
CA GLU A 231 -25.60 -8.10 -12.23
C GLU A 231 -24.49 -8.85 -12.97
N ALA A 232 -23.81 -8.17 -13.88
CA ALA A 232 -22.62 -8.67 -14.54
C ALA A 232 -21.53 -7.61 -14.56
N GLY A 233 -20.30 -8.02 -14.28
CA GLY A 233 -19.15 -7.12 -14.28
C GLY A 233 -17.94 -7.77 -14.93
N ILE A 234 -17.14 -6.94 -15.60
CA ILE A 234 -15.84 -7.30 -16.17
C ILE A 234 -14.83 -6.22 -15.91
N ARG A 235 -13.59 -6.62 -15.65
CA ARG A 235 -12.46 -5.75 -15.49
C ARG A 235 -11.23 -6.32 -16.17
N TYR A 236 -10.52 -5.48 -16.87
CA TYR A 236 -9.20 -5.75 -17.42
C TYR A 236 -8.17 -4.86 -16.77
N ASP A 237 -7.03 -5.44 -16.36
CA ASP A 237 -5.89 -4.74 -15.77
C ASP A 237 -4.63 -5.09 -16.54
N PHE A 238 -3.96 -4.09 -17.07
CA PHE A 238 -2.60 -4.17 -17.61
C PHE A 238 -1.62 -3.59 -16.61
N SER A 239 -0.43 -4.20 -16.48
CA SER A 239 0.66 -3.67 -15.66
C SER A 239 1.99 -3.92 -16.31
N HIS A 240 2.78 -2.86 -16.46
CA HIS A 240 4.19 -2.91 -16.86
C HIS A 240 5.07 -2.56 -15.66
N ILE A 241 6.09 -3.38 -15.38
CA ILE A 241 7.09 -3.16 -14.33
C ILE A 241 8.47 -3.16 -15.00
N ASP A 242 9.28 -2.14 -14.74
CA ASP A 242 10.66 -2.00 -15.17
C ASP A 242 11.54 -1.73 -13.96
N ALA A 243 12.46 -2.65 -13.63
CA ALA A 243 13.27 -2.59 -12.42
C ALA A 243 14.76 -2.77 -12.73
N TYR A 244 15.62 -2.16 -11.90
CA TYR A 244 17.05 -2.38 -11.92
C TYR A 244 17.52 -3.00 -10.62
N LYS A 245 18.12 -4.20 -10.68
CA LYS A 245 18.55 -4.93 -9.50
C LYS A 245 19.90 -5.61 -9.68
N TYR A 246 20.70 -5.59 -8.62
CA TYR A 246 21.90 -6.41 -8.50
C TYR A 246 21.56 -7.70 -7.77
N TYR A 247 21.82 -8.83 -8.41
CA TYR A 247 21.82 -10.15 -7.79
C TYR A 247 23.26 -10.60 -7.52
N ARG A 248 23.49 -11.41 -6.46
CA ARG A 248 24.72 -12.20 -6.39
C ARG A 248 24.70 -13.19 -7.54
N THR A 249 25.80 -13.28 -8.32
CA THR A 249 25.89 -14.19 -9.47
C THR A 249 25.57 -15.64 -9.06
N SER A 250 26.13 -16.10 -7.93
CA SER A 250 25.84 -17.44 -7.40
C SER A 250 24.36 -17.68 -7.06
N LEU A 251 23.63 -16.65 -6.62
CA LEU A 251 22.19 -16.77 -6.36
C LEU A 251 21.37 -16.76 -7.64
N TRP A 252 21.78 -15.96 -8.63
CA TRP A 252 21.20 -15.91 -9.97
C TRP A 252 21.25 -17.27 -10.63
N GLU A 253 22.44 -17.92 -10.59
CA GLU A 253 22.67 -19.25 -11.11
C GLU A 253 21.93 -20.33 -10.32
N ALA A 254 22.00 -20.30 -8.98
CA ALA A 254 21.32 -21.28 -8.13
C ALA A 254 19.79 -21.30 -8.31
N ARG A 255 19.20 -20.18 -8.80
CA ARG A 255 17.77 -20.11 -9.14
C ARG A 255 17.49 -20.42 -10.61
N ASN A 256 18.49 -20.82 -11.35
CA ASN A 256 18.41 -21.06 -12.79
C ASN A 256 17.93 -19.86 -13.61
N TYR A 257 18.13 -18.63 -13.09
CA TYR A 257 17.70 -17.41 -13.76
C TYR A 257 18.56 -17.07 -14.99
N ASN A 258 19.77 -17.58 -15.06
CA ASN A 258 20.63 -17.53 -16.24
C ASN A 258 20.02 -18.24 -17.47
N GLU A 259 19.18 -19.27 -17.26
CA GLU A 259 18.44 -19.96 -18.32
C GLU A 259 17.03 -19.42 -18.49
N LEU A 260 16.34 -19.07 -17.39
CA LEU A 260 14.95 -18.62 -17.40
C LEU A 260 14.79 -17.17 -17.87
N PHE A 261 15.77 -16.31 -17.59
CA PHE A 261 15.70 -14.87 -17.83
C PHE A 261 17.04 -14.30 -18.32
N PRO A 262 17.69 -14.91 -19.36
CA PRO A 262 18.97 -14.42 -19.87
C PRO A 262 18.87 -12.98 -20.41
N GLU A 263 17.70 -12.59 -20.92
CA GLU A 263 17.42 -11.26 -21.46
C GLU A 263 17.41 -10.15 -20.41
N PHE A 264 17.29 -10.48 -19.13
CA PHE A 264 17.33 -9.50 -18.05
C PHE A 264 18.73 -9.09 -17.65
N VAL A 265 19.75 -9.84 -18.06
CA VAL A 265 21.15 -9.54 -17.74
C VAL A 265 21.61 -8.33 -18.54
N VAL A 266 22.03 -7.28 -17.82
CA VAL A 266 22.61 -6.06 -18.40
C VAL A 266 24.12 -6.14 -18.39
N GLU A 267 24.72 -6.59 -17.28
CA GLU A 267 26.16 -6.66 -17.10
C GLU A 267 26.52 -7.71 -16.04
N ASP A 268 27.52 -8.53 -16.36
CA ASP A 268 28.15 -9.44 -15.41
C ASP A 268 29.36 -8.75 -14.77
N LEU A 269 29.29 -8.53 -13.47
CA LEU A 269 30.33 -7.91 -12.65
C LEU A 269 31.11 -8.93 -11.82
N GLY A 270 31.08 -10.21 -12.19
CA GLY A 270 31.71 -11.32 -11.50
C GLY A 270 30.93 -11.77 -10.27
N LEU A 271 31.10 -11.14 -9.13
CA LEU A 271 30.37 -11.52 -7.89
C LEU A 271 28.89 -11.09 -7.90
N ASN A 272 28.53 -10.13 -8.73
CA ASN A 272 27.18 -9.63 -8.89
C ASN A 272 26.82 -9.52 -10.37
N THR A 273 25.57 -9.75 -10.68
CA THR A 273 24.96 -9.57 -12.00
C THR A 273 23.98 -8.41 -11.92
N LEU A 274 24.22 -7.37 -12.72
CA LEU A 274 23.25 -6.29 -12.91
C LEU A 274 22.16 -6.76 -13.86
N THR A 275 20.93 -6.63 -13.45
CA THR A 275 19.77 -7.04 -14.23
C THR A 275 18.76 -5.91 -14.40
N ASN A 276 18.01 -5.97 -15.51
CA ASN A 276 16.86 -5.09 -15.77
C ASN A 276 15.59 -5.93 -16.06
N PRO A 277 14.99 -6.56 -15.03
CA PRO A 277 13.75 -7.30 -15.19
C PRO A 277 12.61 -6.39 -15.66
N LYS A 278 11.92 -6.82 -16.74
CA LYS A 278 10.73 -6.17 -17.27
C LYS A 278 9.60 -7.18 -17.34
N PHE A 279 8.45 -6.83 -16.80
CA PHE A 279 7.27 -7.70 -16.75
C PHE A 279 6.05 -6.98 -17.27
N ASP A 280 5.29 -7.69 -18.08
CA ASP A 280 3.95 -7.30 -18.52
C ASP A 280 2.93 -8.30 -18.00
N PHE A 281 1.93 -7.80 -17.26
CA PHE A 281 0.86 -8.62 -16.72
C PHE A 281 -0.47 -8.17 -17.28
N HIS A 282 -1.27 -9.15 -17.71
CA HIS A 282 -2.62 -8.97 -18.22
C HIS A 282 -3.57 -9.78 -17.34
N ASN A 283 -4.50 -9.10 -16.67
CA ASN A 283 -5.41 -9.72 -15.72
C ASN A 283 -6.85 -9.41 -16.11
N ILE A 284 -7.70 -10.43 -16.09
CA ILE A 284 -9.13 -10.29 -16.27
C ILE A 284 -9.83 -10.75 -14.99
N SER A 285 -10.76 -9.94 -14.52
CA SER A 285 -11.66 -10.29 -13.42
C SER A 285 -13.10 -10.11 -13.87
N SER A 286 -14.00 -10.96 -13.41
CA SER A 286 -15.41 -10.89 -13.78
C SER A 286 -16.31 -11.34 -12.63
N ASN A 287 -17.56 -10.86 -12.63
CA ASN A 287 -18.60 -11.35 -11.75
C ASN A 287 -19.92 -11.52 -12.52
N LEU A 288 -20.70 -12.49 -12.10
CA LEU A 288 -22.07 -12.69 -12.53
C LEU A 288 -22.91 -13.07 -11.32
N GLY A 289 -23.89 -12.24 -11.02
CA GLY A 289 -24.81 -12.44 -9.89
C GLY A 289 -26.25 -12.44 -10.35
N ALA A 290 -27.05 -13.29 -9.72
CA ALA A 290 -28.49 -13.30 -9.90
C ALA A 290 -29.20 -13.40 -8.54
N ARG A 291 -30.28 -12.65 -8.38
CA ARG A 291 -31.19 -12.73 -7.22
C ARG A 291 -32.58 -13.04 -7.74
N TYR A 292 -33.18 -14.06 -7.18
CA TYR A 292 -34.59 -14.39 -7.39
C TYR A 292 -35.40 -14.14 -6.11
N SER A 293 -36.39 -13.27 -6.19
CA SER A 293 -37.30 -12.96 -5.08
C SER A 293 -38.51 -13.87 -5.14
N ILE A 294 -38.60 -14.85 -4.24
CA ILE A 294 -39.74 -15.77 -4.12
C ILE A 294 -40.93 -15.03 -3.52
N SER A 295 -40.69 -14.14 -2.57
CA SER A 295 -41.64 -13.26 -1.93
C SER A 295 -40.94 -12.02 -1.38
N GLU A 296 -41.68 -11.04 -0.83
CA GLU A 296 -41.09 -9.85 -0.22
C GLU A 296 -40.04 -10.15 0.88
N SER A 297 -40.14 -11.31 1.52
CA SER A 297 -39.24 -11.70 2.64
C SER A 297 -38.28 -12.84 2.32
N LYS A 298 -38.34 -13.43 1.11
CA LYS A 298 -37.53 -14.62 0.75
C LYS A 298 -36.84 -14.41 -0.59
N ASN A 299 -35.51 -14.46 -0.58
CA ASN A 299 -34.68 -14.32 -1.76
C ASN A 299 -33.70 -15.50 -1.88
N ILE A 300 -33.39 -15.89 -3.11
CA ILE A 300 -32.29 -16.80 -3.45
C ILE A 300 -31.24 -15.98 -4.19
N PHE A 301 -29.97 -16.18 -3.85
CA PHE A 301 -28.83 -15.53 -4.47
C PHE A 301 -27.93 -16.60 -5.08
N ILE A 302 -27.43 -16.35 -6.28
CA ILE A 302 -26.37 -17.12 -6.91
C ILE A 302 -25.35 -16.11 -7.42
N ASN A 303 -24.09 -16.32 -7.06
CA ASN A 303 -23.00 -15.46 -7.52
C ASN A 303 -21.81 -16.32 -7.94
N TYR A 304 -21.21 -15.95 -9.06
CA TYR A 304 -19.90 -16.43 -9.49
C TYR A 304 -18.97 -15.25 -9.68
N SER A 305 -17.76 -15.34 -9.16
CA SER A 305 -16.71 -14.35 -9.41
C SER A 305 -15.39 -15.01 -9.73
N MET A 306 -14.71 -14.46 -10.72
CA MET A 306 -13.33 -14.76 -11.07
C MET A 306 -12.50 -13.50 -10.78
N SER A 307 -11.52 -13.63 -9.88
CA SER A 307 -10.58 -12.56 -9.56
C SER A 307 -9.19 -12.93 -10.02
N SER A 308 -8.48 -11.98 -10.63
CA SER A 308 -7.11 -12.15 -11.06
C SER A 308 -6.22 -11.09 -10.43
N ARG A 309 -5.03 -11.50 -9.92
CA ARG A 309 -4.06 -10.65 -9.26
C ARG A 309 -2.66 -10.87 -9.81
N LYS A 310 -2.01 -9.80 -10.23
CA LYS A 310 -0.58 -9.80 -10.58
C LYS A 310 0.30 -9.80 -9.34
N PRO A 311 1.54 -10.31 -9.41
CA PRO A 311 2.54 -10.12 -8.35
C PRO A 311 2.82 -8.63 -8.11
N ASN A 312 3.10 -8.27 -6.87
CA ASN A 312 3.61 -6.94 -6.56
C ASN A 312 5.15 -6.90 -6.58
N PRO A 313 5.78 -5.70 -6.64
CA PRO A 313 7.23 -5.60 -6.71
C PRO A 313 7.98 -6.26 -5.56
N SER A 314 7.41 -6.36 -4.36
CA SER A 314 8.06 -7.05 -3.24
C SER A 314 8.05 -8.58 -3.43
N GLU A 315 6.98 -9.15 -3.97
CA GLU A 315 6.89 -10.58 -4.29
C GLU A 315 7.90 -10.97 -5.39
N LEU A 316 8.14 -10.10 -6.36
CA LEU A 316 9.11 -10.35 -7.43
C LEU A 316 10.56 -10.12 -6.99
N PHE A 317 10.81 -9.07 -6.21
CA PHE A 317 12.15 -8.52 -6.08
C PHE A 317 12.73 -8.53 -4.67
N SER A 318 11.95 -8.77 -3.60
CA SER A 318 12.50 -8.69 -2.25
C SER A 318 13.68 -9.65 -2.08
N GLU A 319 14.75 -9.16 -1.47
CA GLU A 319 15.92 -9.98 -1.17
C GLU A 319 16.70 -9.39 0.00
N GLY A 320 16.48 -9.91 1.17
CA GLY A 320 17.24 -9.50 2.34
C GLY A 320 16.48 -9.58 3.65
N LEU A 321 17.15 -9.15 4.70
CA LEU A 321 16.58 -9.04 6.02
C LEU A 321 15.76 -7.74 6.13
N HIS A 322 14.49 -7.89 6.43
CA HIS A 322 13.67 -6.77 6.87
C HIS A 322 13.95 -6.50 8.35
N HIS A 323 14.73 -5.47 8.61
CA HIS A 323 15.35 -5.23 9.91
C HIS A 323 14.34 -5.02 11.05
N SER A 324 13.24 -4.32 10.78
CA SER A 324 12.22 -4.03 11.80
C SER A 324 11.32 -5.21 12.17
N SER A 325 11.24 -6.23 11.30
CA SER A 325 10.40 -7.42 11.51
C SER A 325 11.18 -8.71 11.75
N ALA A 326 12.52 -8.66 11.72
CA ALA A 326 13.42 -9.83 11.82
C ALA A 326 13.06 -10.96 10.83
N ARG A 327 12.58 -10.60 9.63
CA ARG A 327 12.19 -11.55 8.57
C ARG A 327 13.14 -11.46 7.39
N ILE A 328 13.48 -12.61 6.83
CA ILE A 328 14.14 -12.68 5.53
C ILE A 328 13.05 -12.69 4.47
N GLU A 329 13.02 -11.66 3.64
CA GLU A 329 12.10 -11.57 2.50
C GLU A 329 12.83 -12.03 1.24
N ILE A 330 12.21 -12.95 0.52
CA ILE A 330 12.75 -13.53 -0.70
C ILE A 330 11.63 -13.47 -1.76
N GLY A 331 11.86 -12.67 -2.79
CA GLY A 331 11.00 -12.61 -3.96
C GLY A 331 11.44 -13.61 -5.03
N ASP A 332 10.57 -13.89 -5.98
CA ASP A 332 10.84 -14.78 -7.09
C ASP A 332 10.36 -14.18 -8.42
N LEU A 333 11.27 -14.11 -9.40
CA LEU A 333 10.97 -13.57 -10.74
C LEU A 333 10.01 -14.46 -11.54
N SER A 334 9.85 -15.73 -11.16
CA SER A 334 8.99 -16.70 -11.84
C SER A 334 7.51 -16.57 -11.47
N PHE A 335 7.15 -15.71 -10.53
CA PHE A 335 5.76 -15.53 -10.13
C PHE A 335 4.91 -14.97 -11.26
N ASN A 336 3.79 -15.60 -11.48
CA ASN A 336 2.77 -15.24 -12.44
C ASN A 336 1.51 -14.68 -11.75
N SER A 337 0.57 -14.21 -12.56
CA SER A 337 -0.72 -13.80 -12.06
C SER A 337 -1.48 -14.97 -11.43
N GLU A 338 -2.10 -14.72 -10.29
CA GLU A 338 -2.99 -15.65 -9.61
C GLU A 338 -4.42 -15.46 -10.08
N VAL A 339 -5.17 -16.55 -10.14
CA VAL A 339 -6.61 -16.54 -10.47
C VAL A 339 -7.37 -17.31 -9.39
N GLY A 340 -8.37 -16.66 -8.83
CA GLY A 340 -9.28 -17.24 -7.85
C GLY A 340 -10.71 -17.31 -8.38
N HIS A 341 -11.42 -18.40 -8.12
CA HIS A 341 -12.81 -18.60 -8.47
C HIS A 341 -13.65 -18.77 -7.21
N ASN A 342 -14.71 -18.00 -7.07
CA ASN A 342 -15.63 -18.06 -5.94
C ASN A 342 -17.06 -18.31 -6.42
N PHE A 343 -17.75 -19.22 -5.76
CA PHE A 343 -19.18 -19.52 -5.94
C PHE A 343 -19.89 -19.29 -4.60
N TYR A 344 -21.02 -18.60 -4.66
CA TYR A 344 -21.85 -18.30 -3.49
C TYR A 344 -23.31 -18.51 -3.80
#